data_aa99ead6addd863f7eb730cc3e44989f
#
_entry.id   aa99ead6addd863f7eb730cc3e44989f
#
_cell.length_a   1.000
_cell.length_b   1.000
_cell.length_c   1.000
_cell.angle_alpha   90.00
_cell.angle_beta   90.00
_cell.angle_gamma   90.00
#
_symmetry.space_group_name_H-M   'P 1'
#
loop_
_entity.id
_entity.type
_entity.pdbx_description
1 polymer ?
#
loop_
_entity_poly.entity_id
_entity_poly.type
_entity_poly.pdbx_seq_one_letter_code
_entity_poly.pdbx_strand_id
1 'polypeptide(L)'
;KIPYINNYAEIFYKQMSPSLYGRTIGQQMVQTVRIIDKQNQSTYWNPAYESCYNGMALQGDPAAKTNSHLNPELILDEIRTWFTPEQIDLSVDSFDLNVVVTNVGKAFNDSIRLEVQQFFPDMTDTLYSKDLKGVKFRDTVVFRLPLKPEKSIGINDFRISVDLPISTINEQYDDFNNNEIYKSTIISTNSLIPIWPYEYS
;
A
#
# COMPACT_ATOMS: atom_id res chain seq x y z
N LYS A 1 13.50 -13.62 -33.69
CA LYS A 1 12.04 -13.75 -33.80
C LYS A 1 11.39 -13.73 -32.44
N ILE A 2 10.16 -13.26 -32.37
CA ILE A 2 9.38 -12.97 -31.17
C ILE A 2 9.38 -14.09 -30.10
N PRO A 3 9.29 -15.41 -30.42
CA PRO A 3 9.22 -16.44 -29.37
C PRO A 3 10.43 -16.49 -28.44
N TYR A 4 11.64 -16.27 -28.94
CA TYR A 4 12.86 -16.37 -28.16
C TYR A 4 13.02 -15.17 -27.21
N ILE A 5 12.65 -13.97 -27.69
CA ILE A 5 12.63 -12.75 -26.87
C ILE A 5 11.59 -12.86 -25.78
N ASN A 6 10.39 -13.38 -26.11
CA ASN A 6 9.34 -13.59 -25.10
C ASN A 6 9.77 -14.59 -24.04
N ASN A 7 10.42 -15.70 -24.43
CA ASN A 7 10.93 -16.68 -23.47
C ASN A 7 11.99 -16.06 -22.54
N TYR A 8 12.92 -15.25 -23.09
CA TYR A 8 13.90 -14.52 -22.30
C TYR A 8 13.20 -13.59 -21.29
N ALA A 9 12.27 -12.75 -21.77
CA ALA A 9 11.54 -11.80 -20.93
C ALA A 9 10.74 -12.52 -19.84
N GLU A 10 10.03 -13.59 -20.18
CA GLU A 10 9.25 -14.37 -19.22
C GLU A 10 10.13 -14.94 -18.10
N ILE A 11 11.27 -15.55 -18.45
CA ILE A 11 12.20 -16.11 -17.48
C ILE A 11 12.82 -14.99 -16.64
N PHE A 12 13.22 -13.88 -17.27
CA PHE A 12 13.80 -12.72 -16.57
C PHE A 12 12.82 -12.16 -15.52
N TYR A 13 11.58 -11.90 -15.89
CA TYR A 13 10.58 -11.39 -14.95
C TYR A 13 10.20 -12.42 -13.88
N LYS A 14 10.20 -13.71 -14.19
CA LYS A 14 10.03 -14.75 -13.17
C LYS A 14 11.15 -14.75 -12.12
N GLN A 15 12.36 -14.34 -12.49
CA GLN A 15 13.49 -14.23 -11.54
C GLN A 15 13.35 -13.02 -10.59
N MET A 16 12.53 -12.02 -10.92
CA MET A 16 12.25 -10.90 -10.01
C MET A 16 11.41 -11.31 -8.80
N SER A 17 10.76 -12.47 -8.86
CA SER A 17 9.92 -13.03 -7.80
C SER A 17 10.69 -14.13 -7.03
N PRO A 18 10.24 -14.60 -5.94
CA PRO A 18 10.84 -15.01 -4.66
C PRO A 18 12.31 -15.47 -4.70
N SER A 19 12.77 -16.13 -5.78
CA SER A 19 14.09 -16.78 -5.79
C SER A 19 15.28 -15.81 -5.92
N LEU A 20 15.08 -14.68 -6.57
CA LEU A 20 16.12 -13.66 -6.76
C LEU A 20 15.69 -12.26 -6.27
N TYR A 21 14.70 -12.22 -5.40
CA TYR A 21 14.26 -10.97 -4.77
C TYR A 21 15.45 -10.25 -4.10
N GLY A 22 15.61 -8.95 -4.35
CA GLY A 22 16.72 -8.15 -3.84
C GLY A 22 18.05 -8.34 -4.57
N ARG A 23 18.12 -9.19 -5.60
CA ARG A 23 19.30 -9.33 -6.46
C ARG A 23 19.39 -8.18 -7.46
N THR A 24 20.63 -7.96 -7.94
CA THR A 24 20.88 -6.94 -8.97
C THR A 24 20.35 -7.38 -10.34
N ILE A 25 20.08 -6.41 -11.21
CA ILE A 25 19.63 -6.66 -12.59
C ILE A 25 20.64 -7.55 -13.34
N GLY A 26 21.95 -7.28 -13.17
CA GLY A 26 22.98 -8.11 -13.79
C GLY A 26 22.95 -9.57 -13.32
N GLN A 27 22.74 -9.80 -12.02
CA GLN A 27 22.60 -11.16 -11.47
C GLN A 27 21.34 -11.86 -12.02
N GLN A 28 20.23 -11.15 -12.19
CA GLN A 28 19.01 -11.68 -12.78
C GLN A 28 19.21 -12.04 -14.24
N MET A 29 19.92 -11.20 -15.03
CA MET A 29 20.24 -11.48 -16.43
C MET A 29 21.12 -12.74 -16.55
N VAL A 30 22.19 -12.84 -15.75
CA VAL A 30 23.06 -14.02 -15.75
C VAL A 30 22.29 -15.29 -15.43
N GLN A 31 21.40 -15.24 -14.44
CA GLN A 31 20.59 -16.40 -14.07
C GLN A 31 19.57 -16.76 -15.16
N THR A 32 18.98 -15.76 -15.83
CA THR A 32 18.09 -15.96 -16.97
C THR A 32 18.80 -16.72 -18.09
N VAL A 33 20.00 -16.28 -18.48
CA VAL A 33 20.81 -16.95 -19.50
C VAL A 33 21.12 -18.40 -19.11
N ARG A 34 21.52 -18.64 -17.86
CA ARG A 34 21.79 -20.00 -17.36
C ARG A 34 20.59 -20.93 -17.44
N ILE A 35 19.40 -20.42 -17.16
CA ILE A 35 18.14 -21.21 -17.25
C ILE A 35 17.85 -21.54 -18.71
N ILE A 36 17.94 -20.57 -19.61
CA ILE A 36 17.68 -20.76 -21.04
C ILE A 36 18.69 -21.74 -21.62
N ASP A 37 19.98 -21.58 -21.32
CA ASP A 37 21.03 -22.47 -21.78
C ASP A 37 20.79 -23.91 -21.33
N LYS A 38 20.47 -24.12 -20.06
CA LYS A 38 20.11 -25.44 -19.53
C LYS A 38 18.88 -26.05 -20.24
N GLN A 39 17.86 -25.24 -20.52
CA GLN A 39 16.67 -25.70 -21.27
C GLN A 39 17.04 -26.07 -22.71
N ASN A 40 17.86 -25.26 -23.35
CA ASN A 40 18.31 -25.47 -24.72
C ASN A 40 19.15 -26.76 -24.87
N GLN A 41 20.01 -27.04 -23.92
CA GLN A 41 20.84 -28.26 -23.91
C GLN A 41 20.03 -29.53 -23.65
N SER A 42 18.94 -29.43 -22.90
CA SER A 42 18.12 -30.61 -22.53
C SER A 42 17.16 -31.09 -23.61
N THR A 43 16.87 -30.28 -24.61
CA THR A 43 15.87 -30.61 -25.65
C THR A 43 16.56 -30.86 -27.02
N TYR A 44 16.74 -29.82 -27.76
CA TYR A 44 17.51 -29.77 -29.02
C TYR A 44 18.24 -28.43 -29.02
N TRP A 45 19.56 -28.48 -29.14
CA TRP A 45 20.34 -27.24 -29.23
C TRP A 45 19.84 -26.38 -30.41
N ASN A 46 19.43 -25.17 -30.09
CA ASN A 46 18.89 -24.23 -31.07
C ASN A 46 19.69 -22.91 -31.02
N PRO A 47 20.49 -22.65 -32.09
CA PRO A 47 21.34 -21.47 -32.14
C PRO A 47 20.58 -20.13 -32.05
N ALA A 48 19.27 -20.13 -32.31
CA ALA A 48 18.45 -18.94 -32.18
C ALA A 48 18.28 -18.46 -30.73
N TYR A 49 18.30 -19.37 -29.75
CA TYR A 49 18.33 -18.98 -28.34
C TYR A 49 19.65 -18.31 -28.01
N GLU A 50 20.76 -18.91 -28.38
CA GLU A 50 22.09 -18.36 -28.16
C GLU A 50 22.25 -16.97 -28.78
N SER A 51 21.83 -16.81 -30.02
CA SER A 51 21.85 -15.52 -30.72
C SER A 51 20.94 -14.48 -30.03
N CYS A 52 19.83 -14.92 -29.43
CA CYS A 52 18.93 -14.02 -28.71
C CYS A 52 19.58 -13.47 -27.43
N TYR A 53 20.06 -14.34 -26.52
CA TYR A 53 20.59 -13.85 -25.25
C TYR A 53 21.97 -13.19 -25.38
N ASN A 54 22.81 -13.60 -26.36
CA ASN A 54 24.06 -12.91 -26.66
C ASN A 54 23.84 -11.51 -27.24
N GLY A 55 22.68 -11.27 -27.86
CA GLY A 55 22.28 -9.95 -28.35
C GLY A 55 21.63 -9.04 -27.29
N MET A 56 21.33 -9.57 -26.10
CA MET A 56 20.76 -8.77 -25.02
C MET A 56 21.83 -7.93 -24.34
N ALA A 57 21.71 -6.62 -24.46
CA ALA A 57 22.60 -5.65 -23.78
C ALA A 57 21.81 -4.87 -22.75
N LEU A 58 22.35 -4.79 -21.52
CA LEU A 58 21.81 -3.91 -20.50
C LEU A 58 22.29 -2.47 -20.76
N GLN A 59 21.34 -1.57 -20.99
CA GLN A 59 21.61 -0.13 -20.99
C GLN A 59 21.32 0.41 -19.60
N GLY A 60 22.32 0.39 -18.72
CA GLY A 60 22.19 0.83 -17.34
C GLY A 60 23.20 0.16 -16.41
N ASP A 61 23.06 0.43 -15.11
CA ASP A 61 23.91 -0.14 -14.09
C ASP A 61 23.50 -1.59 -13.77
N PRO A 62 24.36 -2.59 -14.01
CA PRO A 62 24.09 -3.98 -13.66
C PRO A 62 24.00 -4.22 -12.13
N ALA A 63 24.52 -3.29 -11.32
CA ALA A 63 24.43 -3.36 -9.86
C ALA A 63 23.11 -2.82 -9.33
N ALA A 64 22.31 -2.14 -10.17
CA ALA A 64 21.00 -1.64 -9.77
C ALA A 64 20.08 -2.79 -9.31
N LYS A 65 19.31 -2.55 -8.24
CA LYS A 65 18.33 -3.49 -7.68
C LYS A 65 16.92 -2.99 -8.00
N THR A 66 16.08 -3.88 -8.51
CA THR A 66 14.64 -3.57 -8.75
C THR A 66 13.84 -3.55 -7.46
N ASN A 67 14.26 -4.34 -6.46
CA ASN A 67 13.64 -4.45 -5.15
C ASN A 67 14.72 -4.24 -4.11
N SER A 68 14.79 -3.04 -3.51
CA SER A 68 15.82 -2.67 -2.54
C SER A 68 15.47 -3.11 -1.12
N HIS A 69 14.18 -3.23 -0.80
CA HIS A 69 13.69 -3.61 0.53
C HIS A 69 13.50 -5.12 0.61
N LEU A 70 14.21 -5.75 1.54
CA LEU A 70 14.16 -7.21 1.73
C LEU A 70 13.00 -7.65 2.62
N ASN A 71 12.50 -6.74 3.45
CA ASN A 71 11.35 -6.90 4.32
C ASN A 71 10.16 -6.04 3.84
N PRO A 72 8.93 -6.30 4.33
CA PRO A 72 7.83 -5.37 4.16
C PRO A 72 8.17 -3.98 4.70
N GLU A 73 7.49 -2.98 4.22
CA GLU A 73 7.56 -1.61 4.73
C GLU A 73 6.17 -0.99 4.54
N LEU A 74 5.45 -0.84 5.63
CA LEU A 74 4.09 -0.34 5.63
C LEU A 74 4.09 1.18 5.80
N ILE A 75 3.20 1.83 5.08
CA ILE A 75 3.02 3.29 5.15
C ILE A 75 1.54 3.59 5.15
N LEU A 76 1.10 4.39 6.11
CA LEU A 76 -0.20 5.04 6.08
C LEU A 76 -0.10 6.34 5.28
N ASP A 77 -0.95 6.50 4.27
CA ASP A 77 -0.95 7.67 3.41
C ASP A 77 -1.98 8.69 3.91
N GLU A 78 -1.54 9.69 4.65
CA GLU A 78 -2.40 10.73 5.20
C GLU A 78 -3.16 11.50 4.10
N ILE A 79 -2.51 11.82 3.00
CA ILE A 79 -3.10 12.60 1.89
C ILE A 79 -4.20 11.80 1.21
N ARG A 80 -4.01 10.48 1.09
CA ARG A 80 -4.95 9.56 0.44
C ARG A 80 -5.92 8.90 1.40
N THR A 81 -5.91 9.27 2.66
CA THR A 81 -6.90 8.86 3.65
C THR A 81 -7.99 9.94 3.73
N TRP A 82 -9.26 9.58 3.50
CA TRP A 82 -10.35 10.55 3.37
C TRP A 82 -11.65 10.06 4.01
N PHE A 83 -12.55 11.02 4.31
CA PHE A 83 -13.90 10.75 4.78
C PHE A 83 -14.91 10.72 3.64
N THR A 84 -15.97 9.93 3.78
CA THR A 84 -17.12 9.89 2.88
C THR A 84 -18.42 9.86 3.68
N PRO A 85 -19.29 10.88 3.58
CA PRO A 85 -19.13 12.10 2.78
C PRO A 85 -17.99 12.99 3.30
N GLU A 86 -17.47 13.89 2.45
CA GLU A 86 -16.40 14.82 2.81
C GLU A 86 -16.85 15.82 3.90
N GLN A 87 -18.10 16.28 3.80
CA GLN A 87 -18.77 17.07 4.83
C GLN A 87 -19.72 16.16 5.60
N ILE A 88 -19.52 16.07 6.90
CA ILE A 88 -20.30 15.20 7.78
C ILE A 88 -21.19 16.09 8.66
N ASP A 89 -22.48 15.78 8.65
CA ASP A 89 -23.48 16.44 9.51
C ASP A 89 -24.45 15.42 10.10
N LEU A 90 -25.40 15.89 10.91
CA LEU A 90 -26.39 15.06 11.60
C LEU A 90 -27.45 14.46 10.66
N SER A 91 -27.39 14.69 9.35
CA SER A 91 -28.30 14.08 8.38
C SER A 91 -27.98 12.62 8.08
N VAL A 92 -26.77 12.18 8.46
CA VAL A 92 -26.32 10.80 8.26
C VAL A 92 -26.19 10.04 9.58
N ASP A 93 -26.49 8.75 9.58
CA ASP A 93 -26.34 7.89 10.76
C ASP A 93 -24.91 7.36 10.92
N SER A 94 -24.13 7.42 9.85
CA SER A 94 -22.75 6.93 9.81
C SER A 94 -22.00 7.55 8.65
N PHE A 95 -20.67 7.57 8.74
CA PHE A 95 -19.75 8.00 7.69
C PHE A 95 -18.63 6.99 7.52
N ASP A 96 -17.99 7.02 6.38
CA ASP A 96 -16.87 6.11 6.10
C ASP A 96 -15.52 6.87 6.21
N LEU A 97 -14.57 6.28 6.94
CA LEU A 97 -13.17 6.66 6.90
C LEU A 97 -12.44 5.66 6.01
N ASN A 98 -11.93 6.13 4.89
CA ASN A 98 -11.20 5.34 3.91
C ASN A 98 -9.70 5.48 4.18
N VAL A 99 -9.09 4.43 4.70
CA VAL A 99 -7.66 4.40 5.08
C VAL A 99 -6.87 3.69 3.99
N VAL A 100 -5.84 4.34 3.47
CA VAL A 100 -4.94 3.76 2.47
C VAL A 100 -3.67 3.26 3.14
N VAL A 101 -3.46 1.96 3.06
CA VAL A 101 -2.23 1.29 3.49
C VAL A 101 -1.40 0.93 2.27
N THR A 102 -0.15 1.34 2.24
CA THR A 102 0.79 1.04 1.16
C THR A 102 1.95 0.24 1.71
N ASN A 103 2.36 -0.82 1.00
CA ASN A 103 3.58 -1.55 1.28
C ASN A 103 4.61 -1.20 0.19
N VAL A 104 5.67 -0.50 0.54
CA VAL A 104 6.77 -0.14 -0.37
C VAL A 104 7.91 -1.15 -0.33
N GLY A 105 7.81 -2.15 0.54
CA GLY A 105 8.78 -3.23 0.68
C GLY A 105 8.34 -4.55 0.04
N LYS A 106 8.82 -5.63 0.60
CA LYS A 106 8.51 -6.99 0.14
C LYS A 106 7.06 -7.34 0.45
N ALA A 107 6.34 -7.87 -0.54
CA ALA A 107 4.99 -8.40 -0.33
C ALA A 107 5.00 -9.56 0.68
N PHE A 108 4.00 -9.60 1.56
CA PHE A 108 3.81 -10.61 2.60
C PHE A 108 2.36 -11.13 2.60
N ASN A 109 2.13 -12.24 3.30
CA ASN A 109 0.80 -12.85 3.37
C ASN A 109 0.23 -12.91 4.79
N ASP A 110 1.02 -12.52 5.79
CA ASP A 110 0.59 -12.53 7.19
C ASP A 110 -0.48 -11.46 7.42
N SER A 111 -1.35 -11.68 8.40
CA SER A 111 -2.37 -10.70 8.76
C SER A 111 -1.77 -9.64 9.66
N ILE A 112 -2.15 -8.39 9.41
CA ILE A 112 -1.81 -7.22 10.22
C ILE A 112 -3.08 -6.56 10.73
N ARG A 113 -2.97 -5.85 11.84
CA ARG A 113 -4.08 -5.09 12.40
C ARG A 113 -3.98 -3.62 12.01
N LEU A 114 -5.10 -3.08 11.55
CA LEU A 114 -5.31 -1.65 11.33
C LEU A 114 -6.28 -1.17 12.40
N GLU A 115 -5.89 -0.12 13.12
CA GLU A 115 -6.68 0.49 14.20
C GLU A 115 -7.00 1.94 13.88
N VAL A 116 -8.19 2.35 14.28
CA VAL A 116 -8.68 3.73 14.20
C VAL A 116 -9.23 4.09 15.57
N GLN A 117 -8.58 5.01 16.26
CA GLN A 117 -9.06 5.58 17.52
C GLN A 117 -9.67 6.94 17.23
N GLN A 118 -10.98 7.07 17.44
CA GLN A 118 -11.72 8.33 17.31
C GLN A 118 -11.80 9.01 18.67
N PHE A 119 -11.32 10.23 18.76
CA PHE A 119 -11.44 11.11 19.92
C PHE A 119 -12.58 12.09 19.66
N PHE A 120 -13.52 12.15 20.60
CA PHE A 120 -14.69 13.02 20.51
C PHE A 120 -14.44 14.36 21.20
N PRO A 121 -15.23 15.41 20.87
CA PRO A 121 -15.15 16.72 21.53
C PRO A 121 -15.33 16.69 23.05
N ASP A 122 -16.03 15.69 23.59
CA ASP A 122 -16.24 15.48 25.02
C ASP A 122 -15.06 14.78 25.73
N MET A 123 -13.91 14.63 25.05
CA MET A 123 -12.71 13.94 25.52
C MET A 123 -12.87 12.42 25.72
N THR A 124 -13.98 11.84 25.27
CA THR A 124 -14.10 10.38 25.22
C THR A 124 -13.53 9.84 23.91
N ASP A 125 -13.24 8.55 23.85
CA ASP A 125 -12.75 7.92 22.63
C ASP A 125 -13.45 6.59 22.34
N THR A 126 -13.24 6.11 21.12
CA THR A 126 -13.68 4.78 20.68
C THR A 126 -12.65 4.20 19.73
N LEU A 127 -12.26 2.95 19.97
CA LEU A 127 -11.32 2.21 19.16
C LEU A 127 -12.07 1.28 18.19
N TYR A 128 -11.72 1.34 16.93
CA TYR A 128 -12.16 0.43 15.87
C TYR A 128 -10.95 -0.31 15.32
N SER A 129 -11.10 -1.59 14.99
CA SER A 129 -10.01 -2.38 14.42
C SER A 129 -10.49 -3.28 13.29
N LYS A 130 -9.60 -3.54 12.33
CA LYS A 130 -9.78 -4.51 11.25
C LYS A 130 -8.49 -5.25 10.99
N ASP A 131 -8.60 -6.56 10.74
CA ASP A 131 -7.47 -7.37 10.30
C ASP A 131 -7.40 -7.35 8.77
N LEU A 132 -6.20 -7.08 8.24
CA LEU A 132 -5.88 -7.08 6.82
C LEU A 132 -5.02 -8.30 6.50
N LYS A 133 -5.36 -9.01 5.44
CA LYS A 133 -4.46 -10.01 4.86
C LYS A 133 -3.45 -9.33 3.95
N GLY A 134 -2.19 -9.55 4.23
CA GLY A 134 -1.01 -9.24 3.45
C GLY A 134 -1.11 -8.15 2.39
N VAL A 135 -0.70 -6.94 2.72
CA VAL A 135 -0.66 -5.83 1.77
C VAL A 135 0.46 -6.08 0.76
N LYS A 136 0.10 -6.35 -0.51
CA LYS A 136 1.09 -6.61 -1.56
C LYS A 136 1.72 -5.33 -2.09
N PHE A 137 0.91 -4.30 -2.30
CA PHE A 137 1.35 -2.98 -2.75
C PHE A 137 0.53 -1.87 -2.08
N ARG A 138 -0.79 -1.86 -2.29
CA ARG A 138 -1.70 -0.86 -1.73
C ARG A 138 -3.08 -1.44 -1.56
N ASP A 139 -3.68 -1.18 -0.41
CA ASP A 139 -5.06 -1.51 -0.11
C ASP A 139 -5.77 -0.31 0.50
N THR A 140 -7.08 -0.21 0.26
CA THR A 140 -7.95 0.78 0.90
C THR A 140 -8.92 0.06 1.83
N VAL A 141 -8.88 0.42 3.08
CA VAL A 141 -9.73 -0.15 4.13
C VAL A 141 -10.76 0.86 4.55
N VAL A 142 -12.02 0.50 4.44
CA VAL A 142 -13.13 1.37 4.82
C VAL A 142 -13.57 1.06 6.24
N PHE A 143 -13.52 2.05 7.12
CA PHE A 143 -14.14 1.99 8.45
C PHE A 143 -15.47 2.73 8.40
N ARG A 144 -16.56 2.01 8.57
CA ARG A 144 -17.87 2.63 8.74
C ARG A 144 -18.06 3.00 10.20
N LEU A 145 -18.06 4.29 10.47
CA LEU A 145 -18.10 4.87 11.80
C LEU A 145 -19.50 5.38 12.10
N PRO A 146 -20.15 4.93 13.19
CA PRO A 146 -21.47 5.44 13.56
C PRO A 146 -21.34 6.88 14.04
N LEU A 147 -22.24 7.73 13.58
CA LEU A 147 -22.38 9.08 14.11
C LEU A 147 -23.13 9.00 15.44
N LYS A 148 -22.58 9.64 16.48
CA LYS A 148 -23.14 9.69 17.84
C LYS A 148 -23.49 11.15 18.15
N PRO A 149 -24.75 11.59 17.87
CA PRO A 149 -25.14 13.01 17.95
C PRO A 149 -24.82 13.66 19.30
N GLU A 150 -24.91 12.88 20.39
CA GLU A 150 -24.71 13.35 21.76
C GLU A 150 -23.26 13.75 22.08
N LYS A 151 -22.28 13.30 21.26
CA LYS A 151 -20.86 13.57 21.54
C LYS A 151 -19.99 13.83 20.30
N SER A 152 -20.52 13.61 19.09
CA SER A 152 -19.73 13.78 17.85
C SER A 152 -19.75 15.20 17.30
N ILE A 153 -20.64 16.09 17.78
CA ILE A 153 -20.74 17.46 17.24
C ILE A 153 -19.49 18.25 17.62
N GLY A 154 -18.79 18.77 16.61
CA GLY A 154 -17.55 19.52 16.77
C GLY A 154 -16.36 18.83 16.08
N ILE A 155 -15.16 19.12 16.57
CA ILE A 155 -13.92 18.55 16.03
C ILE A 155 -13.77 17.13 16.56
N ASN A 156 -13.64 16.16 15.65
CA ASN A 156 -13.30 14.78 15.94
C ASN A 156 -11.91 14.51 15.38
N ASP A 157 -11.02 14.02 16.25
CA ASP A 157 -9.66 13.64 15.89
C ASP A 157 -9.56 12.13 15.78
N PHE A 158 -8.77 11.67 14.82
CA PHE A 158 -8.56 10.25 14.55
C PHE A 158 -7.07 9.96 14.57
N ARG A 159 -6.67 9.02 15.41
CA ARG A 159 -5.39 8.36 15.34
C ARG A 159 -5.56 7.06 14.58
N ILE A 160 -4.82 6.89 13.52
CA ILE A 160 -4.89 5.71 12.64
C ILE A 160 -3.53 5.04 12.69
N SER A 161 -3.49 3.75 13.03
CA SER A 161 -2.25 3.00 13.16
C SER A 161 -2.35 1.63 12.50
N VAL A 162 -1.27 1.20 11.87
CA VAL A 162 -1.13 -0.13 11.26
C VAL A 162 0.01 -0.88 11.95
N ASP A 163 -0.26 -2.16 12.28
CA ASP A 163 0.68 -3.06 12.96
C ASP A 163 1.28 -2.48 14.27
N LEU A 164 0.52 -1.64 14.97
CA LEU A 164 0.84 -1.02 16.25
C LEU A 164 -0.31 -1.23 17.24
N PRO A 165 -0.07 -1.21 18.59
CA PRO A 165 1.21 -1.00 19.27
C PRO A 165 2.10 -2.25 19.32
N ILE A 166 1.59 -3.41 18.90
CA ILE A 166 2.33 -4.66 18.88
C ILE A 166 2.66 -4.95 17.42
N SER A 167 3.91 -4.69 17.03
CA SER A 167 4.39 -5.02 15.70
C SER A 167 4.48 -6.55 15.54
N THR A 168 3.83 -7.06 14.51
CA THR A 168 3.83 -8.47 14.12
C THR A 168 4.69 -8.72 12.87
N ILE A 169 4.96 -7.66 12.12
CA ILE A 169 5.75 -7.67 10.89
C ILE A 169 7.14 -7.10 11.17
N ASN A 170 8.17 -7.81 10.77
CA ASN A 170 9.53 -7.29 10.77
C ASN A 170 9.72 -6.39 9.55
N GLU A 171 9.57 -5.08 9.72
CA GLU A 171 9.68 -4.10 8.65
C GLU A 171 11.11 -3.80 8.25
N GLN A 172 11.29 -3.14 7.11
CA GLN A 172 12.62 -2.80 6.58
C GLN A 172 13.29 -1.73 7.44
N TYR A 173 12.51 -0.77 7.93
CA TYR A 173 12.95 0.28 8.81
C TYR A 173 12.19 0.22 10.14
N ASP A 174 12.90 0.41 11.22
CA ASP A 174 12.42 0.24 12.60
C ASP A 174 12.00 1.61 13.19
N ASP A 175 11.49 2.50 12.35
CA ASP A 175 11.19 3.88 12.75
C ASP A 175 9.70 4.13 13.07
N PHE A 176 8.78 3.23 12.70
CA PHE A 176 7.33 3.24 12.98
C PHE A 176 6.61 4.59 12.76
N ASN A 177 7.29 5.62 12.29
CA ASN A 177 6.75 6.97 12.14
C ASN A 177 5.79 7.08 10.94
N ASN A 178 5.85 6.13 10.01
CA ASN A 178 4.99 6.01 8.85
C ASN A 178 3.81 5.03 9.06
N ASN A 179 3.79 4.33 10.21
CA ASN A 179 2.75 3.38 10.60
C ASN A 179 1.62 4.04 11.41
N GLU A 180 1.71 5.33 11.64
CA GLU A 180 0.70 6.10 12.36
C GLU A 180 0.47 7.45 11.68
N ILE A 181 -0.80 7.83 11.54
CA ILE A 181 -1.21 9.14 11.03
C ILE A 181 -2.35 9.71 11.87
N TYR A 182 -2.55 11.01 11.78
CA TYR A 182 -3.63 11.73 12.42
C TYR A 182 -4.51 12.42 11.37
N LYS A 183 -5.81 12.38 11.59
CA LYS A 183 -6.83 13.05 10.77
C LYS A 183 -7.81 13.75 11.68
N SER A 184 -8.35 14.88 11.21
CA SER A 184 -9.43 15.57 11.90
C SER A 184 -10.58 15.87 10.95
N THR A 185 -11.80 15.87 11.47
CA THR A 185 -12.97 16.35 10.73
C THR A 185 -13.91 17.11 11.67
N ILE A 186 -14.68 18.01 11.09
CA ILE A 186 -15.72 18.75 11.83
C ILE A 186 -17.07 18.14 11.50
N ILE A 187 -17.80 17.70 12.52
CA ILE A 187 -19.17 17.24 12.39
C ILE A 187 -20.11 18.36 12.80
N SER A 188 -20.94 18.82 11.85
CA SER A 188 -21.84 19.94 12.05
C SER A 188 -23.27 19.52 12.41
N THR A 189 -24.04 20.43 13.00
CA THR A 189 -25.42 20.17 13.41
C THR A 189 -26.40 20.13 12.25
N ASN A 190 -26.17 20.85 11.16
CA ASN A 190 -26.84 20.74 9.87
C ASN A 190 -26.31 21.78 8.88
N SER A 191 -26.22 21.45 7.62
CA SER A 191 -25.62 22.32 6.59
C SER A 191 -26.54 23.43 6.06
N LEU A 192 -27.78 23.51 6.52
CA LEU A 192 -28.72 24.53 6.07
C LEU A 192 -29.04 25.54 7.19
N ILE A 193 -28.08 26.43 7.50
CA ILE A 193 -28.48 27.74 8.01
C ILE A 193 -28.94 28.55 6.79
N PRO A 194 -30.21 28.84 6.63
CA PRO A 194 -30.62 29.77 5.60
C PRO A 194 -29.99 31.12 5.91
N ILE A 195 -29.07 31.56 5.05
CA ILE A 195 -28.58 32.95 5.10
C ILE A 195 -29.77 33.81 4.69
N TRP A 196 -30.50 34.30 5.65
CA TRP A 196 -31.50 35.34 5.39
C TRP A 196 -30.75 36.56 4.92
N PRO A 197 -31.11 37.14 3.75
CA PRO A 197 -30.54 38.40 3.38
C PRO A 197 -30.91 39.42 4.47
N TYR A 198 -29.91 40.00 5.08
CA TYR A 198 -30.12 41.17 5.92
C TYR A 198 -30.66 42.28 4.99
N GLU A 199 -31.95 42.58 5.06
CA GLU A 199 -32.47 43.79 4.49
C GLU A 199 -31.96 44.95 5.36
N TYR A 200 -30.99 45.71 4.83
CA TYR A 200 -30.61 46.98 5.39
C TYR A 200 -31.76 47.96 5.13
N SER A 201 -32.52 48.32 6.16
CA SER A 201 -33.46 49.45 6.18
C SER A 201 -32.70 50.75 6.42
#